data_661849e2c239cf4ea51f037b2099ef79
#
_entry.id   661849e2c239cf4ea51f037b2099ef79
#
_cell.length_a   1.000
_cell.length_b   1.000
_cell.length_c   1.000
_cell.angle_alpha   90.00
_cell.angle_beta   90.00
_cell.angle_gamma   90.00
#
_symmetry.space_group_name_H-M   'P 1'
#
loop_
_entity.id
_entity.type
_entity.pdbx_description
1 polymer ?
#
loop_
_entity_poly.entity_id
_entity_poly.type
_entity_poly.pdbx_seq_one_letter_code
_entity_poly.pdbx_strand_id
1 'polypeptide(L)'
;MQRFVDYQGRQIRLTDERLTHILQHPEMVNMEAAIPAVLLHPAVVRQSRTDQTVSLYYLYQRATLVGDKWLCVVVKYLEADAFVITAYLTDKLKPGAQIWPNP
;
A
#
# COMPACT_ATOMS: atom_id res chain seq x y z
N MET A 1 -6.65 -14.19 7.42
CA MET A 1 -6.88 -13.15 6.41
C MET A 1 -7.48 -11.92 7.03
N GLN A 2 -6.97 -10.75 6.64
CA GLN A 2 -7.46 -9.46 7.11
C GLN A 2 -8.21 -8.74 5.99
N ARG A 3 -9.15 -7.89 6.38
CA ARG A 3 -9.90 -7.03 5.45
C ARG A 3 -9.83 -5.59 5.93
N PHE A 4 -9.54 -4.70 4.99
CA PHE A 4 -9.44 -3.27 5.25
C PHE A 4 -10.37 -2.52 4.31
N VAL A 5 -10.58 -1.24 4.59
CA VAL A 5 -11.37 -0.36 3.72
C VAL A 5 -10.42 0.70 3.16
N ASP A 6 -10.45 0.92 1.85
CA ASP A 6 -9.67 1.98 1.25
C ASP A 6 -10.37 3.34 1.42
N TYR A 7 -9.69 4.41 0.99
CA TYR A 7 -10.18 5.78 1.15
C TYR A 7 -11.49 6.06 0.39
N GLN A 8 -11.86 5.19 -0.54
CA GLN A 8 -13.11 5.31 -1.29
C GLN A 8 -14.21 4.36 -0.79
N GLY A 9 -13.93 3.61 0.27
CA GLY A 9 -14.91 2.71 0.88
C GLY A 9 -14.91 1.29 0.33
N ARG A 10 -14.00 0.95 -0.57
CA ARG A 10 -13.92 -0.40 -1.11
C ARG A 10 -13.14 -1.32 -0.19
N GLN A 11 -13.59 -2.55 -0.04
CA GLN A 11 -12.93 -3.53 0.81
C GLN A 11 -11.70 -4.13 0.11
N ILE A 12 -10.59 -4.16 0.85
CA ILE A 12 -9.30 -4.70 0.40
C ILE A 12 -8.94 -5.85 1.32
N ARG A 13 -8.62 -7.01 0.76
CA ARG A 13 -8.18 -8.15 1.58
C ARG A 13 -6.66 -8.27 1.57
N LEU A 14 -6.13 -8.74 2.69
CA LEU A 14 -4.72 -9.09 2.84
C LEU A 14 -4.66 -10.53 3.33
N THR A 15 -4.19 -11.44 2.48
CA THR A 15 -4.06 -12.85 2.82
C THR A 15 -2.89 -13.09 3.76
N ASP A 16 -2.94 -14.15 4.54
CA ASP A 16 -1.85 -14.52 5.46
C ASP A 16 -0.57 -14.80 4.68
N GLU A 17 -0.68 -15.41 3.50
CA GLU A 17 0.46 -15.67 2.64
C GLU A 17 1.15 -14.38 2.20
N ARG A 18 0.37 -13.39 1.76
CA ARG A 18 0.92 -12.10 1.34
C ARG A 18 1.53 -11.35 2.52
N LEU A 19 0.89 -11.39 3.67
CA LEU A 19 1.44 -10.76 4.87
C LEU A 19 2.78 -11.39 5.24
N THR A 20 2.87 -12.72 5.23
CA THR A 20 4.13 -13.43 5.50
C THR A 20 5.22 -12.99 4.53
N HIS A 21 4.89 -12.88 3.24
CA HIS A 21 5.81 -12.40 2.21
C HIS A 21 6.29 -10.97 2.50
N ILE A 22 5.39 -10.07 2.86
CA ILE A 22 5.73 -8.69 3.21
C ILE A 22 6.68 -8.65 4.40
N LEU A 23 6.41 -9.43 5.44
CA LEU A 23 7.19 -9.43 6.68
C LEU A 23 8.53 -10.14 6.55
N GLN A 24 8.81 -10.82 5.44
CA GLN A 24 10.14 -11.35 5.14
C GLN A 24 11.17 -10.25 4.90
N HIS A 25 10.73 -9.05 4.55
CA HIS A 25 11.61 -7.89 4.46
C HIS A 25 11.86 -7.35 5.87
N PRO A 26 13.12 -7.33 6.37
CA PRO A 26 13.38 -6.93 7.75
C PRO A 26 12.88 -5.54 8.13
N GLU A 27 12.92 -4.59 7.19
CA GLU A 27 12.44 -3.23 7.42
C GLU A 27 10.93 -3.15 7.64
N MET A 28 10.17 -4.19 7.27
CA MET A 28 8.72 -4.23 7.44
C MET A 28 8.28 -4.82 8.77
N VAL A 29 9.20 -5.30 9.60
CA VAL A 29 8.93 -5.88 10.90
C VAL A 29 8.13 -4.90 11.71
N ASN A 30 7.56 -4.30 12.10
CA ASN A 30 6.73 -3.38 12.89
C ASN A 30 5.84 -2.50 12.02
N MET A 31 5.71 -2.81 10.73
CA MET A 31 4.94 -1.97 9.82
C MET A 31 3.56 -2.52 9.49
N GLU A 32 3.24 -3.73 9.96
CA GLU A 32 1.93 -4.33 9.67
C GLU A 32 0.77 -3.44 10.08
N ALA A 33 0.83 -2.87 11.29
CA ALA A 33 -0.25 -2.04 11.81
C ALA A 33 -0.46 -0.74 11.03
N ALA A 34 0.55 -0.29 10.26
CA ALA A 34 0.44 0.91 9.46
C ALA A 34 -0.30 0.68 8.13
N ILE A 35 -0.39 -0.56 7.66
CA ILE A 35 -1.00 -0.85 6.36
C ILE A 35 -2.46 -0.36 6.27
N PRO A 36 -3.34 -0.63 7.26
CA PRO A 36 -4.70 -0.12 7.19
C PRO A 36 -4.78 1.40 7.08
N ALA A 37 -3.92 2.11 7.81
CA ALA A 37 -3.92 3.58 7.79
C ALA A 37 -3.51 4.12 6.41
N VAL A 38 -2.56 3.49 5.75
CA VAL A 38 -2.14 3.88 4.39
C VAL A 38 -3.31 3.74 3.42
N LEU A 39 -4.08 2.68 3.52
CA LEU A 39 -5.22 2.44 2.62
C LEU A 39 -6.36 3.41 2.89
N LEU A 40 -6.64 3.71 4.15
CA LEU A 40 -7.76 4.56 4.54
C LEU A 40 -7.45 6.06 4.39
N HIS A 41 -6.23 6.47 4.70
CA HIS A 41 -5.81 7.88 4.69
C HIS A 41 -4.51 8.09 3.91
N PRO A 42 -4.46 7.72 2.63
CA PRO A 42 -3.23 7.88 1.85
C PRO A 42 -2.90 9.35 1.65
N ALA A 43 -1.61 9.68 1.61
CA ALA A 43 -1.17 10.99 1.18
C ALA A 43 -1.22 11.09 -0.35
N VAL A 44 -0.85 10.02 -1.04
CA VAL A 44 -0.82 9.95 -2.51
C VAL A 44 -1.24 8.54 -2.94
N VAL A 45 -2.03 8.47 -4.00
CA VAL A 45 -2.33 7.21 -4.70
C VAL A 45 -1.99 7.41 -6.17
N ARG A 46 -1.19 6.52 -6.73
CA ARG A 46 -0.82 6.55 -8.15
C ARG A 46 -1.20 5.24 -8.82
N GLN A 47 -1.56 5.32 -10.09
CA GLN A 47 -1.81 4.14 -10.90
C GLN A 47 -0.47 3.61 -11.42
N SER A 48 -0.29 2.28 -11.37
CA SER A 48 0.89 1.65 -11.93
C SER A 48 0.97 1.89 -13.44
N ARG A 49 2.17 2.14 -13.97
CA ARG A 49 2.40 2.30 -15.40
C ARG A 49 2.31 1.00 -16.17
N THR A 50 2.57 -0.12 -15.50
CA THR A 50 2.65 -1.43 -16.16
C THR A 50 1.36 -2.22 -16.05
N ASP A 51 0.48 -1.86 -15.12
CA ASP A 51 -0.80 -2.54 -14.92
C ASP A 51 -1.82 -1.54 -14.38
N GLN A 52 -2.79 -1.17 -15.22
CA GLN A 52 -3.81 -0.17 -14.88
C GLN A 52 -4.75 -0.63 -13.76
N THR A 53 -4.78 -1.90 -13.43
CA THR A 53 -5.58 -2.42 -12.32
C THR A 53 -4.87 -2.35 -10.99
N VAL A 54 -3.61 -1.90 -10.98
CA VAL A 54 -2.78 -1.81 -9.77
C VAL A 54 -2.63 -0.36 -9.34
N SER A 55 -2.88 -0.11 -8.05
CA SER A 55 -2.70 1.20 -7.43
C SER A 55 -1.61 1.15 -6.38
N LEU A 56 -0.82 2.21 -6.30
CA LEU A 56 0.28 2.38 -5.36
C LEU A 56 -0.15 3.43 -4.34
N TYR A 57 -0.33 3.01 -3.10
CA TYR A 57 -0.73 3.88 -1.98
C TYR A 57 0.49 4.29 -1.19
N TYR A 58 0.60 5.58 -0.86
CA TYR A 58 1.76 6.11 -0.13
C TYR A 58 1.33 6.91 1.08
N LEU A 59 1.99 6.64 2.22
CA LEU A 59 1.88 7.47 3.42
C LEU A 59 3.26 7.51 4.08
N TYR A 60 3.70 8.73 4.46
CA TYR A 60 5.02 8.91 5.05
C TYR A 60 5.07 8.34 6.46
N GLN A 61 6.17 7.67 6.80
CA GLN A 61 6.40 7.05 8.10
C GLN A 61 7.70 7.59 8.69
N ARG A 62 7.64 8.04 9.93
CA ARG A 62 8.81 8.54 10.65
C ARG A 62 9.38 7.46 11.54
N ALA A 63 10.71 7.51 11.72
CA ALA A 63 11.43 6.66 12.68
C ALA A 63 11.18 5.17 12.47
N THR A 64 11.16 4.72 11.21
CA THR A 64 11.15 3.28 10.91
C THR A 64 12.52 2.70 11.20
N LEU A 65 12.66 1.37 11.09
CA LEU A 65 13.97 0.71 11.29
C LEU A 65 15.03 1.20 10.31
N VAL A 66 14.63 1.79 9.18
CA VAL A 66 15.55 2.31 8.15
C VAL A 66 15.43 3.83 7.99
N GLY A 67 14.89 4.53 8.98
CA GLY A 67 14.72 5.99 8.97
C GLY A 67 13.35 6.42 8.51
N ASP A 68 13.23 7.69 8.15
CA ASP A 68 11.97 8.24 7.63
C ASP A 68 11.78 7.81 6.18
N LYS A 69 10.67 7.16 5.88
CA LYS A 69 10.41 6.58 4.56
C LYS A 69 8.93 6.69 4.21
N TRP A 70 8.63 6.60 2.94
CA TRP A 70 7.27 6.34 2.48
C TRP A 70 6.95 4.87 2.64
N LEU A 71 5.80 4.56 3.21
CA LEU A 71 5.26 3.21 3.15
C LEU A 71 4.38 3.12 1.91
N CYS A 72 4.77 2.22 0.99
CA CYS A 72 4.01 1.96 -0.21
C CYS A 72 3.24 0.66 -0.04
N VAL A 73 1.92 0.70 -0.24
CA VAL A 73 1.06 -0.48 -0.26
C VAL A 73 0.54 -0.64 -1.67
N VAL A 74 0.78 -1.78 -2.28
CA VAL A 74 0.43 -2.07 -3.66
C VAL A 74 -0.84 -2.91 -3.69
N VAL A 75 -1.88 -2.43 -4.37
CA VAL A 75 -3.20 -3.06 -4.37
C VAL A 75 -3.63 -3.37 -5.79
N LYS A 76 -4.12 -4.59 -6.01
CA LYS A 76 -4.74 -5.03 -7.26
C LYS A 76 -6.24 -4.88 -7.14
N TYR A 77 -6.85 -4.20 -8.11
CA TYR A 77 -8.31 -4.03 -8.17
C TYR A 77 -8.88 -4.81 -9.35
N LEU A 78 -9.75 -5.75 -9.04
CA LEU A 78 -10.54 -6.47 -10.02
C LEU A 78 -12.01 -6.07 -9.86
N GLU A 79 -12.87 -6.51 -10.77
CA GLU A 79 -14.28 -6.09 -10.73
C GLU A 79 -14.95 -6.45 -9.40
N ALA A 80 -14.76 -7.69 -8.94
CA ALA A 80 -15.42 -8.18 -7.73
C ALA A 80 -14.45 -8.46 -6.57
N ASP A 81 -13.18 -8.04 -6.67
CA ASP A 81 -12.18 -8.35 -5.67
C ASP A 81 -11.10 -7.29 -5.66
N ALA A 82 -10.50 -7.05 -4.49
CA ALA A 82 -9.33 -6.19 -4.36
C ALA A 82 -8.45 -6.73 -3.25
N PHE A 83 -7.14 -6.75 -3.49
CA PHE A 83 -6.22 -7.34 -2.52
C PHE A 83 -4.84 -6.69 -2.56
N VAL A 84 -4.16 -6.74 -1.42
CA VAL A 84 -2.78 -6.29 -1.32
C VAL A 84 -1.86 -7.28 -2.01
N ILE A 85 -1.04 -6.78 -2.93
CA ILE A 85 0.00 -7.58 -3.57
C ILE A 85 1.25 -7.61 -2.69
N THR A 86 1.70 -6.43 -2.25
CA THR A 86 2.89 -6.27 -1.42
C THR A 86 2.88 -4.91 -0.73
N ALA A 87 3.83 -4.72 0.19
CA ALA A 87 4.08 -3.42 0.81
C ALA A 87 5.57 -3.32 1.13
N TYR A 88 6.11 -2.11 1.05
CA TYR A 88 7.53 -1.86 1.29
C TYR A 88 7.79 -0.41 1.64
N LEU A 89 8.95 -0.15 2.23
CA LEU A 89 9.42 1.21 2.53
C LEU A 89 10.29 1.71 1.37
N THR A 90 10.15 2.99 1.03
CA THR A 90 10.86 3.59 -0.10
C THR A 90 11.15 5.07 0.14
N ASP A 91 12.23 5.56 -0.47
CA ASP A 91 12.55 6.99 -0.45
C ASP A 91 11.77 7.80 -1.49
N LYS A 92 11.29 7.16 -2.55
CA LYS A 92 10.70 7.86 -3.69
C LYS A 92 9.40 7.20 -4.13
N LEU A 93 8.47 8.06 -4.58
CA LEU A 93 7.25 7.59 -5.21
C LEU A 93 7.53 7.19 -6.65
N LYS A 94 7.02 6.03 -7.06
CA LYS A 94 7.15 5.59 -8.45
C LYS A 94 6.33 6.49 -9.37
N PRO A 95 6.80 6.75 -10.60
CA PRO A 95 6.01 7.47 -11.59
C PRO A 95 4.71 6.75 -11.91
N GLY A 96 3.69 7.52 -12.24
CA GLY A 96 2.37 7.00 -12.60
C GLY A 96 1.34 8.10 -12.50
N ALA A 97 0.19 7.91 -13.13
CA ALA A 97 -0.89 8.87 -13.06
C ALA A 97 -1.38 8.98 -11.60
N GLN A 98 -1.46 10.22 -11.10
CA GLN A 98 -1.94 10.43 -9.75
C GLN A 98 -3.46 10.30 -9.71
N ILE A 99 -3.94 9.44 -8.81
CA ILE A 99 -5.37 9.21 -8.60
C ILE A 99 -5.86 10.06 -7.42
N TRP A 100 -5.04 10.19 -6.40
CA TRP A 100 -5.36 10.93 -5.18
C TRP A 100 -4.13 11.66 -4.64
N PRO A 101 -4.23 12.87 -4.11
CA PRO A 101 -5.39 13.74 -4.28
C PRO A 101 -5.61 14.06 -5.75
N ASN A 102 -6.82 14.53 -6.09
CA ASN A 102 -7.17 14.86 -7.47
C ASN A 102 -6.15 15.83 -8.06
N PRO A 103 -5.67 15.56 -9.28
CA PRO A 103 -4.69 16.42 -9.93
C PRO A 103 -5.29 17.78 -10.31
#